data_8cdb520f66d3ccb4ea14e64ca976c370
#
_entry.id   8cdb520f66d3ccb4ea14e64ca976c370
#
_cell.length_a   1.000
_cell.length_b   1.000
_cell.length_c   1.000
_cell.angle_alpha   90.00
_cell.angle_beta   90.00
_cell.angle_gamma   90.00
#
_symmetry.space_group_name_H-M   'P 1'
#
loop_
_entity.id
_entity.type
_entity.pdbx_description
1 polymer ?
#
loop_
_entity_poly.entity_id
_entity_poly.type
_entity_poly.pdbx_seq_one_letter_code
_entity_poly.pdbx_strand_id
1 'polypeptide(L)'
;MDALAALNEIAFWLERERATTYKVQAFRKAAGLIGGFSPAELAARRADGRLKRMKGIGDRTFEVIAQAVDGGVPDYLAALRERGAEPLATGGQELLASLRGDLHTHSAWSDGGSPIEAMLDAARTLGREYLALTDHSPTLRIANGLSAERLTEQLEVIAGIGAGTGSAGNGTDHPQVRLLSGIEVDILEDGTLDQAPELLDRLDIVVASVHSKLRSDRRTMTRRMLAGIEDPHTRVLGHCTGRLLNGSRGTRPPSEFDAKRVFAACAEGGVAVEINARPERQDPPDELIQVALDAGCLFSIDSDAHAPGQLDFLQYGAERAARNGVPAERIITTWPVDRLLEWSRRGT
;
A
#
# COMPACT_ATOMS: atom_id res chain seq x y z
N MET A 1 12.67 26.18 1.95
CA MET A 1 12.27 24.79 1.67
C MET A 1 11.95 24.66 0.18
N ASP A 2 12.18 23.51 -0.46
CA ASP A 2 11.74 23.29 -1.84
C ASP A 2 10.21 23.25 -1.95
N ALA A 3 9.63 23.92 -2.95
CA ALA A 3 8.18 24.06 -3.08
C ALA A 3 7.51 22.76 -3.54
N LEU A 4 8.18 21.97 -4.38
CA LEU A 4 7.69 20.67 -4.82
C LEU A 4 7.66 19.68 -3.64
N ALA A 5 8.75 19.64 -2.86
CA ALA A 5 8.84 18.85 -1.65
C ALA A 5 7.75 19.24 -0.64
N ALA A 6 7.50 20.55 -0.44
CA ALA A 6 6.43 21.01 0.46
C ALA A 6 5.04 20.54 0.04
N LEU A 7 4.71 20.63 -1.27
CA LEU A 7 3.42 20.17 -1.78
C LEU A 7 3.24 18.66 -1.65
N ASN A 8 4.27 17.88 -1.94
CA ASN A 8 4.24 16.43 -1.81
C ASN A 8 4.10 15.99 -0.35
N GLU A 9 4.80 16.64 0.56
CA GLU A 9 4.71 16.35 2.00
C GLU A 9 3.34 16.73 2.56
N ILE A 10 2.74 17.85 2.12
CA ILE A 10 1.36 18.20 2.47
C ILE A 10 0.38 17.12 1.99
N ALA A 11 0.55 16.64 0.76
CA ALA A 11 -0.30 15.58 0.24
C ALA A 11 -0.16 14.30 1.08
N PHE A 12 1.07 13.91 1.45
CA PHE A 12 1.34 12.78 2.35
C PHE A 12 0.58 12.91 3.69
N TRP A 13 0.69 14.04 4.38
CA TRP A 13 0.00 14.25 5.64
C TRP A 13 -1.53 14.22 5.51
N LEU A 14 -2.07 14.78 4.41
CA LEU A 14 -3.50 14.76 4.13
C LEU A 14 -4.00 13.34 3.83
N GLU A 15 -3.22 12.53 3.13
CA GLU A 15 -3.52 11.11 2.87
C GLU A 15 -3.51 10.31 4.16
N ARG A 16 -2.51 10.52 5.02
CA ARG A 16 -2.40 9.92 6.36
C ARG A 16 -3.60 10.27 7.26
N GLU A 17 -4.04 11.53 7.22
CA GLU A 17 -5.23 12.01 7.97
C GLU A 17 -6.56 11.58 7.33
N ARG A 18 -6.53 10.86 6.20
CA ARG A 18 -7.73 10.46 5.45
C ARG A 18 -8.58 11.66 5.02
N ALA A 19 -7.93 12.76 4.67
CA ALA A 19 -8.60 13.93 4.12
C ALA A 19 -9.33 13.59 2.81
N THR A 20 -10.30 14.42 2.43
CA THR A 20 -11.05 14.18 1.18
C THR A 20 -10.12 14.13 -0.03
N THR A 21 -10.40 13.21 -0.96
CA THR A 21 -9.64 13.04 -2.21
C THR A 21 -9.46 14.37 -2.96
N TYR A 22 -10.49 15.21 -3.00
CA TYR A 22 -10.40 16.53 -3.63
C TYR A 22 -9.29 17.41 -3.04
N LYS A 23 -9.15 17.40 -1.70
CA LYS A 23 -8.13 18.19 -1.00
C LYS A 23 -6.72 17.69 -1.30
N VAL A 24 -6.52 16.37 -1.27
CA VAL A 24 -5.24 15.73 -1.63
C VAL A 24 -4.88 16.03 -3.08
N GLN A 25 -5.80 15.81 -4.00
CA GLN A 25 -5.60 16.01 -5.44
C GLN A 25 -5.22 17.45 -5.80
N ALA A 26 -5.70 18.45 -5.04
CA ALA A 26 -5.29 19.84 -5.26
C ALA A 26 -3.77 20.03 -5.08
N PHE A 27 -3.17 19.40 -4.05
CA PHE A 27 -1.73 19.46 -3.80
C PHE A 27 -0.93 18.59 -4.76
N ARG A 28 -1.38 17.36 -5.05
CA ARG A 28 -0.74 16.49 -6.06
C ARG A 28 -0.70 17.13 -7.43
N LYS A 29 -1.82 17.74 -7.85
CA LYS A 29 -1.88 18.47 -9.12
C LYS A 29 -0.97 19.69 -9.14
N ALA A 30 -0.93 20.47 -8.07
CA ALA A 30 -0.04 21.62 -7.97
C ALA A 30 1.43 21.18 -8.05
N ALA A 31 1.81 20.10 -7.37
CA ALA A 31 3.14 19.49 -7.43
C ALA A 31 3.51 19.10 -8.88
N GLY A 32 2.62 18.38 -9.58
CA GLY A 32 2.85 18.01 -10.99
C GLY A 32 3.00 19.22 -11.91
N LEU A 33 2.26 20.30 -11.66
CA LEU A 33 2.35 21.52 -12.49
C LEU A 33 3.68 22.27 -12.32
N ILE A 34 4.28 22.24 -11.12
CA ILE A 34 5.54 22.98 -10.85
C ILE A 34 6.79 22.09 -10.94
N GLY A 35 6.64 20.78 -11.01
CA GLY A 35 7.76 19.82 -10.97
C GLY A 35 8.82 19.99 -12.06
N GLY A 36 8.45 20.62 -13.21
CA GLY A 36 9.38 20.93 -14.29
C GLY A 36 10.04 22.31 -14.19
N PHE A 37 9.70 23.14 -13.17
CA PHE A 37 10.25 24.50 -13.06
C PHE A 37 11.51 24.53 -12.22
N SER A 38 12.53 25.27 -12.67
CA SER A 38 13.66 25.60 -11.81
C SER A 38 13.23 26.56 -10.68
N PRO A 39 13.96 26.60 -9.55
CA PRO A 39 13.67 27.54 -8.47
C PRO A 39 13.62 29.00 -8.93
N ALA A 40 14.50 29.38 -9.86
CA ALA A 40 14.53 30.74 -10.44
C ALA A 40 13.28 31.02 -11.29
N GLU A 41 12.85 30.07 -12.10
CA GLU A 41 11.62 30.19 -12.90
C GLU A 41 10.38 30.30 -12.01
N LEU A 42 10.31 29.48 -10.96
CA LEU A 42 9.19 29.49 -10.01
C LEU A 42 9.09 30.85 -9.29
N ALA A 43 10.23 31.41 -8.85
CA ALA A 43 10.32 32.74 -8.26
C ALA A 43 9.87 33.83 -9.23
N ALA A 44 10.32 33.79 -10.50
CA ALA A 44 9.91 34.75 -11.53
C ALA A 44 8.41 34.67 -11.81
N ARG A 45 7.84 33.46 -11.96
CA ARG A 45 6.40 33.24 -12.19
C ARG A 45 5.53 33.71 -11.00
N ARG A 46 6.06 33.61 -9.79
CA ARG A 46 5.43 34.20 -8.59
C ARG A 46 5.43 35.71 -8.67
N ALA A 47 6.58 36.35 -8.95
CA ALA A 47 6.75 37.79 -8.95
C ALA A 47 5.88 38.52 -9.99
N ASP A 48 5.74 37.92 -11.20
CA ASP A 48 4.94 38.49 -12.30
C ASP A 48 3.46 38.04 -12.28
N GLY A 49 3.05 37.25 -11.28
CA GLY A 49 1.71 36.75 -11.08
C GLY A 49 1.28 35.63 -12.05
N ARG A 50 2.17 35.10 -12.91
CA ARG A 50 1.84 33.97 -13.80
C ARG A 50 1.51 32.72 -13.01
N LEU A 51 2.20 32.48 -11.88
CA LEU A 51 1.93 31.32 -11.03
C LEU A 51 0.49 31.29 -10.52
N LYS A 52 -0.02 32.41 -10.02
CA LYS A 52 -1.40 32.51 -9.51
C LYS A 52 -2.47 32.32 -10.59
N ARG A 53 -2.14 32.62 -11.84
CA ARG A 53 -3.05 32.48 -13.00
C ARG A 53 -3.02 31.07 -13.64
N MET A 54 -2.11 30.19 -13.18
CA MET A 54 -2.04 28.84 -13.71
C MET A 54 -3.27 28.02 -13.31
N LYS A 55 -3.94 27.44 -14.30
CA LYS A 55 -5.08 26.55 -14.08
C LYS A 55 -4.63 25.32 -13.25
N GLY A 56 -5.18 25.16 -12.05
CA GLY A 56 -4.83 24.10 -11.13
C GLY A 56 -4.01 24.57 -9.92
N ILE A 57 -3.57 25.82 -9.91
CA ILE A 57 -3.03 26.47 -8.71
C ILE A 57 -4.16 27.30 -8.08
N GLY A 58 -4.67 26.84 -6.94
CA GLY A 58 -5.66 27.57 -6.13
C GLY A 58 -4.99 28.44 -5.07
N ASP A 59 -5.76 29.26 -4.35
CA ASP A 59 -5.22 30.19 -3.37
C ASP A 59 -4.34 29.48 -2.31
N ARG A 60 -4.79 28.34 -1.76
CA ARG A 60 -4.01 27.62 -0.74
C ARG A 60 -2.70 27.04 -1.30
N THR A 61 -2.74 26.42 -2.48
CA THR A 61 -1.52 25.87 -3.10
C THR A 61 -0.57 26.98 -3.52
N PHE A 62 -1.08 28.13 -3.99
CA PHE A 62 -0.27 29.31 -4.28
C PHE A 62 0.42 29.83 -3.03
N GLU A 63 -0.29 29.97 -1.90
CA GLU A 63 0.28 30.42 -0.61
C GLU A 63 1.43 29.51 -0.15
N VAL A 64 1.23 28.18 -0.21
CA VAL A 64 2.25 27.19 0.12
C VAL A 64 3.49 27.35 -0.77
N ILE A 65 3.31 27.46 -2.09
CA ILE A 65 4.41 27.64 -3.03
C ILE A 65 5.14 28.97 -2.73
N ALA A 66 4.38 30.04 -2.48
CA ALA A 66 4.95 31.35 -2.21
C ALA A 66 5.83 31.35 -0.96
N GLN A 67 5.36 30.78 0.15
CA GLN A 67 6.12 30.69 1.40
C GLN A 67 7.36 29.80 1.23
N ALA A 68 7.27 28.70 0.48
CA ALA A 68 8.42 27.84 0.20
C ALA A 68 9.48 28.54 -0.67
N VAL A 69 9.07 29.30 -1.70
CA VAL A 69 9.97 30.10 -2.55
C VAL A 69 10.69 31.17 -1.74
N ASP A 70 10.06 31.75 -0.71
CA ASP A 70 10.70 32.68 0.25
C ASP A 70 11.67 31.97 1.20
N GLY A 71 11.86 30.65 1.09
CA GLY A 71 12.81 29.86 1.87
C GLY A 71 12.25 29.33 3.20
N GLY A 72 11.02 29.71 3.57
CA GLY A 72 10.34 29.24 4.78
C GLY A 72 9.75 27.86 4.69
N VAL A 73 9.35 27.29 5.84
CA VAL A 73 8.43 26.17 5.90
C VAL A 73 7.01 26.73 5.82
N PRO A 74 6.18 26.29 4.85
CA PRO A 74 4.82 26.81 4.76
C PRO A 74 4.01 26.56 6.05
N ASP A 75 3.26 27.57 6.51
CA ASP A 75 2.46 27.50 7.74
C ASP A 75 1.52 26.31 7.74
N TYR A 76 0.92 26.03 6.57
CA TYR A 76 0.01 24.90 6.41
C TYR A 76 0.72 23.56 6.59
N LEU A 77 1.96 23.44 6.12
CA LEU A 77 2.78 22.24 6.33
C LEU A 77 3.21 22.12 7.80
N ALA A 78 3.63 23.23 8.42
CA ALA A 78 3.99 23.24 9.84
C ALA A 78 2.85 22.71 10.72
N ALA A 79 1.62 23.21 10.49
CA ALA A 79 0.43 22.75 11.20
C ALA A 79 0.10 21.26 10.93
N LEU A 80 0.36 20.76 9.72
CA LEU A 80 0.18 19.33 9.42
C LEU A 80 1.21 18.47 10.13
N ARG A 81 2.47 18.89 10.17
CA ARG A 81 3.55 18.21 10.91
C ARG A 81 3.26 18.12 12.41
N GLU A 82 2.78 19.22 13.00
CA GLU A 82 2.39 19.24 14.42
C GLU A 82 1.30 18.21 14.73
N ARG A 83 0.22 18.17 13.93
CA ARG A 83 -0.83 17.17 14.09
C ARG A 83 -0.35 15.75 13.78
N GLY A 84 0.51 15.61 12.77
CA GLY A 84 1.08 14.34 12.34
C GLY A 84 2.12 13.75 13.30
N ALA A 85 2.61 14.52 14.28
CA ALA A 85 3.51 14.05 15.33
C ALA A 85 2.83 12.99 16.24
N GLU A 86 1.51 13.07 16.38
CA GLU A 86 0.75 12.05 17.11
C GLU A 86 0.68 10.74 16.31
N PRO A 87 0.91 9.58 16.96
CA PRO A 87 0.77 8.29 16.32
C PRO A 87 -0.69 8.04 15.92
N LEU A 88 -0.90 7.27 14.83
CA LEU A 88 -2.25 6.85 14.39
C LEU A 88 -2.89 5.83 15.32
N ALA A 89 -2.08 5.06 16.06
CA ALA A 89 -2.51 4.08 17.04
C ALA A 89 -1.68 4.18 18.31
N THR A 90 -2.27 3.88 19.46
CA THR A 90 -1.62 4.02 20.77
C THR A 90 -0.91 2.75 21.26
N GLY A 91 -1.07 1.61 20.53
CA GLY A 91 -0.48 0.32 20.85
C GLY A 91 0.40 -0.21 19.71
N GLY A 92 1.13 -1.31 19.97
CA GLY A 92 1.88 -2.03 18.96
C GLY A 92 3.17 -1.37 18.46
N GLN A 93 3.73 -0.38 19.16
CA GLN A 93 4.92 0.36 18.74
C GLN A 93 6.15 -0.53 18.55
N GLU A 94 6.37 -1.51 19.44
CA GLU A 94 7.50 -2.44 19.31
C GLU A 94 7.35 -3.30 18.06
N LEU A 95 6.14 -3.76 17.78
CA LEU A 95 5.84 -4.53 16.58
C LEU A 95 5.97 -3.65 15.33
N LEU A 96 5.45 -2.42 15.35
CA LEU A 96 5.61 -1.45 14.27
C LEU A 96 7.09 -1.18 13.95
N ALA A 97 7.91 -1.03 14.99
CA ALA A 97 9.35 -0.82 14.84
C ALA A 97 10.07 -2.06 14.25
N SER A 98 9.50 -3.26 14.40
CA SER A 98 10.05 -4.49 13.84
C SER A 98 9.61 -4.72 12.38
N LEU A 99 8.60 -4.01 11.88
CA LEU A 99 8.15 -4.14 10.49
C LEU A 99 9.19 -3.59 9.51
N ARG A 100 9.66 -4.44 8.61
CA ARG A 100 10.67 -4.11 7.60
C ARG A 100 10.08 -3.70 6.26
N GLY A 101 8.87 -4.15 5.94
CA GLY A 101 8.24 -3.85 4.67
C GLY A 101 6.72 -3.89 4.70
N ASP A 102 6.16 -3.75 3.50
CA ASP A 102 4.74 -3.79 3.21
C ASP A 102 4.55 -4.60 1.92
N LEU A 103 3.66 -5.58 1.94
CA LEU A 103 3.48 -6.52 0.83
C LEU A 103 2.20 -6.28 0.03
N HIS A 104 1.44 -5.23 0.38
CA HIS A 104 0.17 -4.93 -0.30
C HIS A 104 0.02 -3.43 -0.50
N THR A 105 0.44 -2.96 -1.69
CA THR A 105 0.39 -1.54 -2.06
C THR A 105 0.06 -1.34 -3.53
N HIS A 106 -0.58 -0.22 -3.85
CA HIS A 106 -1.06 0.13 -5.18
C HIS A 106 -0.43 1.40 -5.70
N SER A 107 -0.32 1.51 -7.02
CA SER A 107 0.19 2.69 -7.71
C SER A 107 -0.81 3.23 -8.74
N ALA A 108 -0.42 4.29 -9.45
CA ALA A 108 -1.19 4.84 -10.57
C ALA A 108 -1.31 3.88 -11.76
N TRP A 109 -0.72 2.69 -11.70
CA TRP A 109 -0.93 1.64 -12.69
C TRP A 109 -2.32 1.00 -12.56
N SER A 110 -2.85 0.89 -11.35
CA SER A 110 -4.24 0.47 -11.11
C SER A 110 -5.08 1.64 -10.58
N ASP A 111 -5.52 1.61 -9.34
CA ASP A 111 -6.36 2.64 -8.73
C ASP A 111 -5.66 3.44 -7.63
N GLY A 112 -4.37 3.26 -7.46
CA GLY A 112 -3.55 4.11 -6.61
C GLY A 112 -3.43 5.54 -7.14
N GLY A 113 -3.26 6.49 -6.23
CA GLY A 113 -3.23 7.92 -6.55
C GLY A 113 -1.86 8.50 -6.89
N SER A 114 -0.80 7.67 -6.94
CA SER A 114 0.59 8.15 -7.06
C SER A 114 1.47 7.20 -7.87
N PRO A 115 2.53 7.71 -8.52
CA PRO A 115 3.49 6.86 -9.23
C PRO A 115 4.32 6.01 -8.25
N ILE A 116 4.95 4.97 -8.77
CA ILE A 116 5.76 4.00 -8.01
C ILE A 116 6.84 4.70 -7.20
N GLU A 117 7.52 5.67 -7.79
CA GLU A 117 8.62 6.41 -7.16
C GLU A 117 8.15 7.16 -5.90
N ALA A 118 6.94 7.74 -5.93
CA ALA A 118 6.39 8.44 -4.77
C ALA A 118 6.02 7.47 -3.64
N MET A 119 5.58 6.24 -3.96
CA MET A 119 5.34 5.19 -2.98
C MET A 119 6.67 4.73 -2.34
N LEU A 120 7.72 4.54 -3.14
CA LEU A 120 9.06 4.18 -2.66
C LEU A 120 9.68 5.27 -1.77
N ASP A 121 9.55 6.54 -2.16
CA ASP A 121 10.07 7.66 -1.36
C ASP A 121 9.39 7.75 0.01
N ALA A 122 8.08 7.50 0.05
CA ALA A 122 7.34 7.44 1.31
C ALA A 122 7.75 6.21 2.15
N ALA A 123 7.90 5.03 1.55
CA ALA A 123 8.39 3.83 2.24
C ALA A 123 9.79 4.06 2.84
N ARG A 124 10.69 4.72 2.09
CA ARG A 124 12.02 5.12 2.58
C ARG A 124 11.92 6.06 3.78
N THR A 125 11.07 7.09 3.69
CA THR A 125 10.86 8.07 4.76
C THR A 125 10.31 7.41 6.03
N LEU A 126 9.48 6.38 5.87
CA LEU A 126 8.92 5.58 6.96
C LEU A 126 9.87 4.47 7.45
N GLY A 127 11.11 4.40 6.94
CA GLY A 127 12.13 3.45 7.38
C GLY A 127 11.90 2.01 6.95
N ARG A 128 11.17 1.77 5.84
CA ARG A 128 10.96 0.43 5.31
C ARG A 128 12.17 -0.02 4.49
N GLU A 129 12.47 -1.33 4.54
CA GLU A 129 13.55 -1.95 3.78
C GLU A 129 13.08 -2.46 2.41
N TYR A 130 11.80 -2.82 2.30
CA TYR A 130 11.19 -3.28 1.05
C TYR A 130 9.72 -2.87 0.96
N LEU A 131 9.24 -2.82 -0.28
CA LEU A 131 7.85 -2.54 -0.64
C LEU A 131 7.47 -3.45 -1.81
N ALA A 132 6.38 -4.22 -1.69
CA ALA A 132 5.82 -4.94 -2.82
C ALA A 132 4.77 -4.07 -3.53
N LEU A 133 4.90 -3.96 -4.84
CA LEU A 133 3.90 -3.32 -5.67
C LEU A 133 2.92 -4.40 -6.13
N THR A 134 1.67 -4.30 -5.70
CA THR A 134 0.62 -5.30 -5.90
C THR A 134 -0.63 -4.70 -6.53
N ASP A 135 -0.46 -3.98 -7.64
CA ASP A 135 -1.58 -3.45 -8.41
C ASP A 135 -2.58 -4.55 -8.79
N HIS A 136 -3.85 -4.22 -8.96
CA HIS A 136 -4.93 -5.17 -9.18
C HIS A 136 -4.84 -5.95 -10.48
N SER A 137 -5.39 -7.17 -10.50
CA SER A 137 -5.54 -8.05 -11.65
C SER A 137 -6.69 -7.64 -12.59
N PRO A 138 -6.77 -8.17 -13.83
CA PRO A 138 -7.62 -7.64 -14.92
C PRO A 138 -9.11 -7.58 -14.63
N THR A 139 -9.66 -8.54 -13.89
CA THR A 139 -11.12 -8.64 -13.66
C THR A 139 -11.65 -7.48 -12.84
N LEU A 140 -10.83 -6.84 -12.02
CA LEU A 140 -11.22 -5.66 -11.24
C LEU A 140 -11.16 -4.37 -12.10
N ARG A 141 -12.03 -4.29 -13.10
CA ARG A 141 -12.07 -3.19 -14.07
C ARG A 141 -12.26 -1.81 -13.45
N ILE A 142 -12.99 -1.73 -12.33
CA ILE A 142 -13.23 -0.45 -11.63
C ILE A 142 -11.93 0.12 -11.04
N ALA A 143 -10.99 -0.74 -10.73
CA ALA A 143 -9.66 -0.39 -10.24
C ALA A 143 -8.62 -0.31 -11.38
N ASN A 144 -9.03 -0.35 -12.66
CA ASN A 144 -8.12 -0.34 -13.80
C ASN A 144 -7.07 -1.48 -13.75
N GLY A 145 -7.50 -2.68 -13.33
CA GLY A 145 -6.62 -3.84 -13.13
C GLY A 145 -5.75 -4.17 -14.34
N LEU A 146 -4.58 -4.72 -14.09
CA LEU A 146 -3.51 -4.92 -15.07
C LEU A 146 -3.80 -6.14 -15.95
N SER A 147 -3.94 -5.92 -17.28
CA SER A 147 -3.87 -7.02 -18.24
C SER A 147 -2.48 -7.68 -18.22
N ALA A 148 -2.33 -8.83 -18.88
CA ALA A 148 -1.05 -9.53 -19.00
C ALA A 148 0.05 -8.63 -19.62
N GLU A 149 -0.32 -7.84 -20.63
CA GLU A 149 0.58 -6.90 -21.28
C GLU A 149 0.99 -5.79 -20.32
N ARG A 150 0.04 -5.16 -19.63
CA ARG A 150 0.32 -4.08 -18.67
C ARG A 150 1.14 -4.56 -17.48
N LEU A 151 0.91 -5.77 -16.99
CA LEU A 151 1.74 -6.36 -15.94
C LEU A 151 3.18 -6.56 -16.45
N THR A 152 3.33 -7.04 -17.69
CA THR A 152 4.66 -7.20 -18.30
C THR A 152 5.39 -5.86 -18.42
N GLU A 153 4.72 -4.81 -18.89
CA GLU A 153 5.27 -3.45 -18.95
C GLU A 153 5.66 -2.94 -17.54
N GLN A 154 4.82 -3.18 -16.54
CA GLN A 154 5.12 -2.79 -15.16
C GLN A 154 6.36 -3.49 -14.61
N LEU A 155 6.52 -4.79 -14.90
CA LEU A 155 7.72 -5.55 -14.50
C LEU A 155 9.00 -4.96 -15.12
N GLU A 156 8.96 -4.46 -16.35
CA GLU A 156 10.10 -3.77 -16.98
C GLU A 156 10.42 -2.46 -16.26
N VAL A 157 9.39 -1.69 -15.86
CA VAL A 157 9.56 -0.46 -15.07
C VAL A 157 10.18 -0.78 -13.69
N ILE A 158 9.67 -1.80 -12.99
CA ILE A 158 10.21 -2.24 -11.69
C ILE A 158 11.69 -2.64 -11.82
N ALA A 159 12.04 -3.42 -12.85
CA ALA A 159 13.43 -3.82 -13.13
C ALA A 159 14.32 -2.59 -13.42
N GLY A 160 13.80 -1.61 -14.16
CA GLY A 160 14.50 -0.35 -14.45
C GLY A 160 14.77 0.48 -13.19
N ILE A 161 13.81 0.59 -12.28
CA ILE A 161 13.97 1.25 -10.98
C ILE A 161 15.04 0.52 -10.17
N GLY A 162 14.98 -0.82 -10.07
CA GLY A 162 15.96 -1.64 -9.36
C GLY A 162 17.39 -1.49 -9.89
N ALA A 163 17.56 -1.39 -11.22
CA ALA A 163 18.87 -1.19 -11.84
C ALA A 163 19.41 0.26 -11.67
N GLY A 164 18.52 1.26 -11.68
CA GLY A 164 18.88 2.67 -11.50
C GLY A 164 19.30 3.04 -10.08
N THR A 165 18.87 2.29 -9.10
CA THR A 165 19.18 2.50 -7.68
C THR A 165 20.65 2.14 -7.32
N GLY A 166 21.38 1.50 -8.23
CA GLY A 166 22.84 1.27 -8.12
C GLY A 166 23.71 2.49 -8.43
N SER A 167 23.16 3.59 -8.97
CA SER A 167 23.87 4.82 -9.30
C SER A 167 23.62 5.89 -8.26
N ALA A 168 24.65 6.15 -7.43
CA ALA A 168 24.88 7.27 -6.52
C ALA A 168 23.65 8.05 -6.02
N GLY A 169 23.24 7.74 -4.79
CA GLY A 169 22.23 8.50 -4.06
C GLY A 169 22.57 9.98 -3.94
N ASN A 170 21.59 10.81 -4.13
CA ASN A 170 21.58 12.18 -3.60
C ASN A 170 21.61 12.09 -2.07
N GLY A 171 22.80 12.06 -1.48
CA GLY A 171 23.18 12.46 -0.12
C GLY A 171 22.19 12.27 1.06
N THR A 172 21.26 11.33 1.01
CA THR A 172 20.38 11.02 2.15
C THR A 172 20.86 9.74 2.83
N ASP A 173 21.09 9.81 4.13
CA ASP A 173 21.54 8.71 5.02
C ASP A 173 20.51 7.55 5.17
N HIS A 174 19.47 7.50 4.35
CA HIS A 174 18.45 6.48 4.43
C HIS A 174 18.79 5.27 3.55
N PRO A 175 18.67 4.04 4.08
CA PRO A 175 18.88 2.83 3.31
C PRO A 175 17.93 2.77 2.12
N GLN A 176 18.38 2.13 1.04
CA GLN A 176 17.62 1.98 -0.18
C GLN A 176 16.48 0.98 0.04
N VAL A 177 15.23 1.37 -0.30
CA VAL A 177 14.08 0.48 -0.26
C VAL A 177 14.11 -0.45 -1.47
N ARG A 178 14.04 -1.77 -1.24
CA ARG A 178 13.93 -2.76 -2.31
C ARG A 178 12.49 -2.83 -2.80
N LEU A 179 12.27 -2.50 -4.07
CA LEU A 179 10.98 -2.70 -4.73
C LEU A 179 10.85 -4.17 -5.12
N LEU A 180 9.78 -4.82 -4.67
CA LEU A 180 9.41 -6.19 -5.01
C LEU A 180 8.29 -6.17 -6.07
N SER A 181 8.39 -7.05 -7.05
CA SER A 181 7.33 -7.29 -8.02
C SER A 181 6.19 -8.08 -7.38
N GLY A 182 4.95 -7.69 -7.65
CA GLY A 182 3.80 -8.39 -7.11
C GLY A 182 2.51 -8.10 -7.85
N ILE A 183 1.42 -8.69 -7.37
CA ILE A 183 0.06 -8.47 -7.84
C ILE A 183 -0.93 -8.72 -6.71
N GLU A 184 -1.99 -7.93 -6.61
CA GLU A 184 -3.20 -8.34 -5.92
C GLU A 184 -4.12 -9.00 -6.95
N VAL A 185 -4.11 -10.35 -6.94
CA VAL A 185 -4.86 -11.15 -7.89
C VAL A 185 -6.23 -11.54 -7.34
N ASP A 186 -7.28 -11.38 -8.15
CA ASP A 186 -8.60 -11.87 -7.79
C ASP A 186 -8.64 -13.41 -7.77
N ILE A 187 -9.20 -13.99 -6.70
CA ILE A 187 -9.64 -15.38 -6.72
C ILE A 187 -11.00 -15.40 -7.43
N LEU A 188 -11.07 -15.97 -8.62
CA LEU A 188 -12.29 -16.02 -9.43
C LEU A 188 -13.37 -16.91 -8.81
N GLU A 189 -14.59 -16.89 -9.35
CA GLU A 189 -15.71 -17.66 -8.78
C GLU A 189 -15.48 -19.19 -8.77
N ASP A 190 -14.68 -19.69 -9.70
CA ASP A 190 -14.27 -21.10 -9.76
C ASP A 190 -13.07 -21.43 -8.85
N GLY A 191 -12.41 -20.41 -8.30
CA GLY A 191 -11.27 -20.52 -7.42
C GLY A 191 -9.90 -20.35 -8.10
N THR A 192 -9.87 -20.18 -9.42
CA THR A 192 -8.63 -19.87 -10.15
C THR A 192 -8.17 -18.44 -9.89
N LEU A 193 -6.88 -18.16 -10.09
CA LEU A 193 -6.34 -16.82 -9.99
C LEU A 193 -6.52 -16.06 -11.32
N ASP A 194 -6.82 -14.77 -11.23
CA ASP A 194 -7.11 -13.87 -12.36
C ASP A 194 -5.84 -13.37 -13.07
N GLN A 195 -4.89 -14.27 -13.34
CA GLN A 195 -3.71 -13.96 -14.15
C GLN A 195 -3.10 -15.27 -14.70
N ALA A 196 -2.35 -15.17 -15.80
CA ALA A 196 -1.66 -16.29 -16.40
C ALA A 196 -0.57 -16.85 -15.47
N PRO A 197 -0.49 -18.17 -15.24
CA PRO A 197 0.51 -18.77 -14.36
C PRO A 197 1.95 -18.36 -14.69
N GLU A 198 2.28 -18.26 -15.98
CA GLU A 198 3.62 -17.88 -16.46
C GLU A 198 4.01 -16.44 -16.08
N LEU A 199 3.02 -15.58 -15.81
CA LEU A 199 3.26 -14.24 -15.28
C LEU A 199 3.36 -14.25 -13.76
N LEU A 200 2.55 -15.08 -13.08
CA LEU A 200 2.63 -15.26 -11.63
C LEU A 200 3.99 -15.82 -11.21
N ASP A 201 4.58 -16.73 -11.99
CA ASP A 201 5.94 -17.27 -11.79
C ASP A 201 7.04 -16.20 -11.77
N ARG A 202 6.79 -15.04 -12.37
CA ARG A 202 7.77 -13.93 -12.47
C ARG A 202 7.71 -12.96 -11.28
N LEU A 203 6.73 -13.14 -10.39
CA LEU A 203 6.47 -12.21 -9.29
C LEU A 203 7.16 -12.65 -8.00
N ASP A 204 7.62 -11.67 -7.24
CA ASP A 204 8.14 -11.91 -5.90
C ASP A 204 7.01 -12.21 -4.90
N ILE A 205 5.86 -11.52 -5.01
CA ILE A 205 4.73 -11.61 -4.08
C ILE A 205 3.40 -11.65 -4.84
N VAL A 206 2.56 -12.62 -4.48
CA VAL A 206 1.17 -12.72 -4.94
C VAL A 206 0.22 -12.66 -3.74
N VAL A 207 -0.56 -11.60 -3.68
CA VAL A 207 -1.65 -11.42 -2.71
C VAL A 207 -2.95 -11.86 -3.37
N ALA A 208 -3.57 -12.93 -2.91
CA ALA A 208 -4.82 -13.45 -3.47
C ALA A 208 -6.02 -12.96 -2.67
N SER A 209 -6.94 -12.26 -3.33
CA SER A 209 -8.08 -11.58 -2.71
C SER A 209 -9.40 -11.91 -3.38
N VAL A 210 -10.52 -11.71 -2.67
CA VAL A 210 -11.87 -11.85 -3.23
C VAL A 210 -12.52 -10.48 -3.30
N HIS A 211 -12.81 -9.97 -4.53
CA HIS A 211 -13.46 -8.68 -4.72
C HIS A 211 -14.90 -8.77 -5.26
N SER A 212 -15.32 -9.94 -5.73
CA SER A 212 -16.63 -10.14 -6.32
C SER A 212 -17.46 -11.18 -5.55
N LYS A 213 -18.80 -11.12 -5.68
CA LYS A 213 -19.71 -12.11 -5.05
C LYS A 213 -19.49 -12.31 -3.55
N LEU A 214 -19.13 -11.27 -2.84
CA LEU A 214 -18.80 -11.27 -1.41
C LEU A 214 -19.95 -11.77 -0.50
N ARG A 215 -21.17 -11.86 -1.03
CA ARG A 215 -22.36 -12.40 -0.35
C ARG A 215 -22.71 -13.82 -0.78
N SER A 216 -21.77 -14.55 -1.39
CA SER A 216 -21.94 -15.98 -1.64
C SER A 216 -22.17 -16.73 -0.34
N ASP A 217 -22.89 -17.85 -0.41
CA ASP A 217 -23.07 -18.72 0.76
C ASP A 217 -21.73 -19.25 1.28
N ARG A 218 -21.71 -19.62 2.56
CA ARG A 218 -20.51 -20.07 3.27
C ARG A 218 -19.78 -21.22 2.55
N ARG A 219 -20.51 -22.20 2.01
CA ARG A 219 -19.91 -23.35 1.34
C ARG A 219 -19.24 -22.94 0.03
N THR A 220 -19.90 -22.11 -0.76
CA THR A 220 -19.37 -21.60 -2.04
C THR A 220 -18.13 -20.74 -1.79
N MET A 221 -18.18 -19.81 -0.83
CA MET A 221 -17.03 -18.97 -0.51
C MET A 221 -15.85 -19.79 0.03
N THR A 222 -16.10 -20.75 0.92
CA THR A 222 -15.05 -21.64 1.44
C THR A 222 -14.35 -22.40 0.32
N ARG A 223 -15.10 -23.00 -0.60
CA ARG A 223 -14.54 -23.74 -1.74
C ARG A 223 -13.68 -22.84 -2.63
N ARG A 224 -14.17 -21.63 -2.92
CA ARG A 224 -13.47 -20.62 -3.72
C ARG A 224 -12.12 -20.23 -3.09
N MET A 225 -12.14 -19.90 -1.80
CA MET A 225 -10.93 -19.51 -1.06
C MET A 225 -9.93 -20.65 -0.95
N LEU A 226 -10.39 -21.89 -0.68
CA LEU A 226 -9.50 -23.05 -0.61
C LEU A 226 -8.79 -23.27 -1.95
N ALA A 227 -9.49 -23.19 -3.08
CA ALA A 227 -8.87 -23.35 -4.39
C ALA A 227 -7.82 -22.27 -4.68
N GLY A 228 -8.11 -21.01 -4.33
CA GLY A 228 -7.12 -19.92 -4.47
C GLY A 228 -5.92 -20.06 -3.54
N ILE A 229 -6.09 -20.61 -2.33
CA ILE A 229 -4.99 -20.90 -1.38
C ILE A 229 -4.14 -22.08 -1.86
N GLU A 230 -4.75 -23.08 -2.47
CA GLU A 230 -4.07 -24.26 -3.01
C GLU A 230 -3.25 -23.95 -4.27
N ASP A 231 -3.47 -22.78 -4.90
CA ASP A 231 -2.66 -22.35 -6.03
C ASP A 231 -1.21 -22.10 -5.57
N PRO A 232 -0.21 -22.69 -6.25
CA PRO A 232 1.19 -22.63 -5.83
C PRO A 232 1.78 -21.21 -5.83
N HIS A 233 1.17 -20.24 -6.50
CA HIS A 233 1.64 -18.86 -6.54
C HIS A 233 1.14 -18.02 -5.35
N THR A 234 0.03 -18.41 -4.71
CA THR A 234 -0.53 -17.64 -3.59
C THR A 234 0.43 -17.58 -2.41
N ARG A 235 0.80 -16.37 -1.99
CA ARG A 235 1.67 -16.13 -0.83
C ARG A 235 0.94 -15.50 0.34
N VAL A 236 0.02 -14.59 0.07
CA VAL A 236 -0.76 -13.88 1.09
C VAL A 236 -2.24 -14.00 0.73
N LEU A 237 -3.07 -14.38 1.69
CA LEU A 237 -4.53 -14.26 1.59
C LEU A 237 -4.93 -12.85 2.04
N GLY A 238 -5.23 -11.98 1.06
CA GLY A 238 -5.55 -10.56 1.28
C GLY A 238 -6.93 -10.37 1.90
N HIS A 239 -7.10 -9.39 2.80
CA HIS A 239 -8.36 -8.94 3.45
C HIS A 239 -9.53 -9.91 3.31
N CYS A 240 -9.36 -11.11 3.86
CA CYS A 240 -10.10 -12.34 3.56
C CYS A 240 -11.61 -12.28 3.75
N THR A 241 -12.15 -11.32 4.53
CA THR A 241 -13.60 -11.15 4.68
C THR A 241 -14.17 -10.10 3.73
N GLY A 242 -13.34 -9.24 3.16
CA GLY A 242 -13.76 -8.14 2.30
C GLY A 242 -14.68 -7.13 2.97
N ARG A 243 -14.76 -7.10 4.31
CA ARG A 243 -15.63 -6.18 5.06
C ARG A 243 -15.23 -4.72 4.88
N LEU A 244 -16.19 -3.82 5.09
CA LEU A 244 -15.97 -2.37 5.22
C LEU A 244 -16.73 -1.85 6.43
N LEU A 245 -16.04 -1.21 7.35
CA LEU A 245 -16.62 -0.65 8.58
C LEU A 245 -17.12 0.78 8.38
N ASN A 246 -16.47 1.52 7.49
CA ASN A 246 -16.76 2.92 7.17
C ASN A 246 -16.11 3.30 5.83
N GLY A 247 -16.12 4.60 5.50
CA GLY A 247 -15.48 5.17 4.32
C GLY A 247 -16.44 5.62 3.24
N SER A 248 -15.92 6.18 2.16
CA SER A 248 -16.71 6.75 1.05
C SER A 248 -17.52 5.69 0.28
N ARG A 249 -17.11 4.43 0.35
CA ARG A 249 -17.81 3.27 -0.25
C ARG A 249 -18.91 2.69 0.65
N GLY A 250 -19.20 3.31 1.80
CA GLY A 250 -20.18 2.85 2.79
C GLY A 250 -19.69 1.67 3.64
N THR A 251 -20.64 0.90 4.18
CA THR A 251 -20.38 -0.28 5.01
C THR A 251 -20.69 -1.56 4.24
N ARG A 252 -19.94 -2.62 4.54
CA ARG A 252 -20.18 -3.97 4.00
C ARG A 252 -19.88 -5.02 5.08
N PRO A 253 -20.81 -5.95 5.35
CA PRO A 253 -20.56 -7.03 6.30
C PRO A 253 -19.44 -7.95 5.79
N PRO A 254 -18.79 -8.71 6.69
CA PRO A 254 -17.82 -9.72 6.31
C PRO A 254 -18.46 -10.82 5.45
N SER A 255 -17.71 -11.37 4.50
CA SER A 255 -18.07 -12.59 3.80
C SER A 255 -18.11 -13.78 4.77
N GLU A 256 -19.02 -14.72 4.53
CA GLU A 256 -19.16 -15.93 5.33
C GLU A 256 -18.38 -17.08 4.71
N PHE A 257 -17.45 -17.67 5.44
CA PHE A 257 -16.69 -18.87 5.05
C PHE A 257 -16.33 -19.73 6.26
N ASP A 258 -15.85 -20.93 6.04
CA ASP A 258 -15.35 -21.81 7.09
C ASP A 258 -13.92 -21.42 7.48
N ALA A 259 -13.80 -20.48 8.42
CA ALA A 259 -12.51 -19.94 8.82
C ALA A 259 -11.52 -21.01 9.31
N LYS A 260 -11.99 -22.03 10.03
CA LYS A 260 -11.13 -23.12 10.51
C LYS A 260 -10.50 -23.89 9.35
N ARG A 261 -11.31 -24.23 8.33
CA ARG A 261 -10.81 -24.94 7.14
C ARG A 261 -9.89 -24.08 6.30
N VAL A 262 -10.27 -22.81 6.08
CA VAL A 262 -9.50 -21.86 5.27
C VAL A 262 -8.13 -21.58 5.93
N PHE A 263 -8.11 -21.31 7.22
CA PHE A 263 -6.86 -21.02 7.90
C PHE A 263 -6.00 -22.27 8.15
N ALA A 264 -6.60 -23.45 8.30
CA ALA A 264 -5.83 -24.70 8.26
C ALA A 264 -5.11 -24.88 6.92
N ALA A 265 -5.79 -24.63 5.79
CA ALA A 265 -5.18 -24.67 4.46
C ALA A 265 -4.07 -23.62 4.30
N CYS A 266 -4.26 -22.39 4.81
CA CYS A 266 -3.20 -21.38 4.83
C CYS A 266 -1.95 -21.86 5.60
N ALA A 267 -2.15 -22.43 6.79
CA ALA A 267 -1.05 -22.94 7.61
C ALA A 267 -0.30 -24.10 6.94
N GLU A 268 -1.03 -25.06 6.35
CA GLU A 268 -0.49 -26.20 5.63
C GLU A 268 0.27 -25.80 4.36
N GLY A 269 -0.29 -24.86 3.58
CA GLY A 269 0.31 -24.33 2.35
C GLY A 269 1.38 -23.28 2.58
N GLY A 270 1.60 -22.83 3.83
CA GLY A 270 2.54 -21.75 4.15
C GLY A 270 2.10 -20.38 3.61
N VAL A 271 0.80 -20.19 3.34
CA VAL A 271 0.19 -18.92 2.92
C VAL A 271 -0.02 -18.04 4.15
N ALA A 272 0.45 -16.80 4.12
CA ALA A 272 0.23 -15.85 5.21
C ALA A 272 -1.19 -15.27 5.17
N VAL A 273 -1.78 -15.04 6.33
CA VAL A 273 -3.07 -14.34 6.46
C VAL A 273 -2.79 -12.86 6.65
N GLU A 274 -3.33 -12.02 5.79
CA GLU A 274 -3.17 -10.58 5.91
C GLU A 274 -3.90 -10.01 7.14
N ILE A 275 -3.22 -9.18 7.91
CA ILE A 275 -3.82 -8.21 8.85
C ILE A 275 -3.82 -6.87 8.13
N ASN A 276 -4.86 -6.61 7.36
CA ASN A 276 -5.01 -5.40 6.58
C ASN A 276 -5.18 -4.19 7.50
N ALA A 277 -4.25 -3.26 7.39
CA ALA A 277 -4.15 -2.10 8.27
C ALA A 277 -5.06 -0.94 7.86
N ARG A 278 -5.77 -1.04 6.73
CA ARG A 278 -6.70 0.01 6.29
C ARG A 278 -7.78 0.24 7.34
N PRO A 279 -7.93 1.47 7.85
CA PRO A 279 -8.92 1.76 8.91
C PRO A 279 -10.37 1.54 8.47
N GLU A 280 -10.66 1.58 7.16
CA GLU A 280 -11.97 1.24 6.61
C GLU A 280 -12.28 -0.24 6.64
N ARG A 281 -11.26 -1.11 6.62
CA ARG A 281 -11.41 -2.57 6.58
C ARG A 281 -11.23 -3.20 7.95
N GLN A 282 -10.06 -3.02 8.55
CA GLN A 282 -9.63 -3.74 9.76
C GLN A 282 -9.88 -5.26 9.59
N ASP A 283 -9.46 -5.81 8.45
CA ASP A 283 -9.72 -7.17 8.03
C ASP A 283 -8.50 -8.08 8.29
N PRO A 284 -8.68 -9.29 8.81
CA PRO A 284 -9.93 -9.89 9.29
C PRO A 284 -10.40 -9.31 10.62
N PRO A 285 -11.65 -9.56 11.06
CA PRO A 285 -12.08 -9.32 12.46
C PRO A 285 -11.14 -9.95 13.48
N ASP A 286 -11.04 -9.37 14.67
CA ASP A 286 -10.09 -9.83 15.70
C ASP A 286 -10.32 -11.29 16.11
N GLU A 287 -11.58 -11.72 16.18
CA GLU A 287 -11.95 -13.13 16.43
C GLU A 287 -11.41 -14.09 15.34
N LEU A 288 -11.27 -13.64 14.09
CA LEU A 288 -10.69 -14.45 13.02
C LEU A 288 -9.15 -14.44 13.06
N ILE A 289 -8.53 -13.37 13.55
CA ILE A 289 -7.09 -13.37 13.84
C ILE A 289 -6.76 -14.49 14.84
N GLN A 290 -7.58 -14.64 15.90
CA GLN A 290 -7.38 -15.72 16.88
C GLN A 290 -7.53 -17.11 16.24
N VAL A 291 -8.55 -17.32 15.39
CA VAL A 291 -8.72 -18.61 14.69
C VAL A 291 -7.52 -18.92 13.78
N ALA A 292 -6.97 -17.92 13.08
CA ALA A 292 -5.78 -18.08 12.25
C ALA A 292 -4.53 -18.35 13.11
N LEU A 293 -4.41 -17.68 14.27
CA LEU A 293 -3.33 -17.89 15.22
C LEU A 293 -3.34 -19.32 15.78
N ASP A 294 -4.52 -19.81 16.18
CA ASP A 294 -4.73 -21.17 16.68
C ASP A 294 -4.43 -22.24 15.60
N ALA A 295 -4.76 -21.94 14.33
CA ALA A 295 -4.48 -22.81 13.18
C ALA A 295 -2.97 -22.90 12.84
N GLY A 296 -2.14 -22.03 13.39
CA GLY A 296 -0.71 -22.04 13.11
C GLY A 296 -0.28 -21.16 11.93
N CYS A 297 -1.15 -20.26 11.42
CA CYS A 297 -0.86 -19.41 10.25
C CYS A 297 0.34 -18.47 10.47
N LEU A 298 1.06 -18.16 9.41
CA LEU A 298 1.85 -16.95 9.28
C LEU A 298 0.92 -15.76 9.03
N PHE A 299 1.43 -14.55 9.29
CA PHE A 299 0.69 -13.31 9.07
C PHE A 299 1.51 -12.34 8.24
N SER A 300 0.82 -11.47 7.49
CA SER A 300 1.37 -10.28 6.88
C SER A 300 0.65 -9.06 7.45
N ILE A 301 1.36 -8.00 7.81
CA ILE A 301 0.74 -6.73 8.18
C ILE A 301 0.98 -5.78 7.03
N ASP A 302 -0.09 -5.40 6.34
CA ASP A 302 -0.01 -4.63 5.11
C ASP A 302 -0.95 -3.43 5.15
N SER A 303 -0.53 -2.34 4.51
CA SER A 303 -1.29 -1.09 4.51
C SER A 303 -2.47 -1.08 3.54
N ASP A 304 -2.40 -1.87 2.48
CA ASP A 304 -3.32 -1.76 1.31
C ASP A 304 -3.34 -0.30 0.80
N ALA A 305 -2.15 0.33 0.79
CA ALA A 305 -2.00 1.75 0.52
C ALA A 305 -2.22 2.06 -0.96
N HIS A 306 -3.05 3.08 -1.24
CA HIS A 306 -3.31 3.62 -2.57
C HIS A 306 -2.70 5.02 -2.74
N ALA A 307 -1.93 5.46 -1.75
CA ALA A 307 -1.23 6.75 -1.76
C ALA A 307 -0.09 6.74 -0.73
N PRO A 308 0.96 7.55 -0.92
CA PRO A 308 2.14 7.59 -0.05
C PRO A 308 1.86 7.71 1.45
N GLY A 309 0.95 8.61 1.85
CA GLY A 309 0.62 8.80 3.27
C GLY A 309 -0.14 7.64 3.91
N GLN A 310 -0.74 6.77 3.10
CA GLN A 310 -1.46 5.59 3.60
C GLN A 310 -0.52 4.45 4.00
N LEU A 311 0.74 4.46 3.58
CA LEU A 311 1.75 3.50 4.05
C LEU A 311 1.93 3.57 5.58
N ASP A 312 1.65 4.72 6.20
CA ASP A 312 1.70 4.86 7.66
C ASP A 312 0.54 4.18 8.40
N PHE A 313 -0.47 3.67 7.69
CA PHE A 313 -1.55 2.85 8.26
C PHE A 313 -1.07 1.53 8.87
N LEU A 314 0.15 1.10 8.55
CA LEU A 314 0.78 -0.05 9.23
C LEU A 314 0.72 0.06 10.76
N GLN A 315 0.63 1.26 11.32
CA GLN A 315 0.42 1.49 12.76
C GLN A 315 -0.86 0.82 13.27
N TYR A 316 -1.97 0.88 12.50
CA TYR A 316 -3.22 0.22 12.87
C TYR A 316 -3.12 -1.31 12.82
N GLY A 317 -2.41 -1.83 11.82
CA GLY A 317 -2.18 -3.27 11.69
C GLY A 317 -1.30 -3.81 12.82
N ALA A 318 -0.22 -3.09 13.16
CA ALA A 318 0.68 -3.44 14.25
C ALA A 318 -0.04 -3.40 15.61
N GLU A 319 -0.86 -2.39 15.86
CA GLU A 319 -1.69 -2.30 17.08
C GLU A 319 -2.64 -3.50 17.18
N ARG A 320 -3.32 -3.85 16.08
CA ARG A 320 -4.25 -4.98 16.05
C ARG A 320 -3.55 -6.31 16.26
N ALA A 321 -2.40 -6.53 15.60
CA ALA A 321 -1.60 -7.73 15.79
C ALA A 321 -1.12 -7.87 17.24
N ALA A 322 -0.59 -6.79 17.82
CA ALA A 322 -0.12 -6.76 19.20
C ALA A 322 -1.26 -7.03 20.20
N ARG A 323 -2.42 -6.39 20.02
CA ARG A 323 -3.61 -6.60 20.85
C ARG A 323 -4.12 -8.03 20.82
N ASN A 324 -3.98 -8.70 19.68
CA ASN A 324 -4.36 -10.10 19.49
C ASN A 324 -3.24 -11.10 19.86
N GLY A 325 -2.09 -10.63 20.36
CA GLY A 325 -1.01 -11.49 20.79
C GLY A 325 -0.28 -12.23 19.65
N VAL A 326 -0.31 -11.69 18.43
CA VAL A 326 0.40 -12.28 17.29
C VAL A 326 1.90 -12.10 17.47
N PRO A 327 2.69 -13.20 17.57
CA PRO A 327 4.13 -13.10 17.80
C PRO A 327 4.86 -12.56 16.55
N ALA A 328 5.87 -11.70 16.75
CA ALA A 328 6.60 -11.06 15.65
C ALA A 328 7.25 -12.08 14.69
N GLU A 329 7.74 -13.22 15.21
CA GLU A 329 8.34 -14.28 14.40
C GLU A 329 7.38 -14.95 13.41
N ARG A 330 6.07 -14.83 13.64
CA ARG A 330 5.01 -15.30 12.73
C ARG A 330 4.54 -14.25 11.74
N ILE A 331 5.06 -13.03 11.83
CA ILE A 331 4.72 -11.93 10.92
C ILE A 331 5.81 -11.80 9.86
N ILE A 332 5.50 -12.18 8.63
CA ILE A 332 6.49 -12.23 7.53
C ILE A 332 7.03 -10.86 7.16
N THR A 333 6.26 -9.79 7.37
CA THR A 333 6.70 -8.40 7.13
C THR A 333 7.71 -7.87 8.16
N THR A 334 8.04 -8.64 9.20
CA THR A 334 9.18 -8.39 10.10
C THR A 334 10.49 -9.06 9.62
N TRP A 335 10.41 -9.92 8.61
CA TRP A 335 11.58 -10.69 8.16
C TRP A 335 12.51 -9.86 7.29
N PRO A 336 13.83 -10.13 7.32
CA PRO A 336 14.74 -9.61 6.31
C PRO A 336 14.29 -10.03 4.91
N VAL A 337 14.49 -9.15 3.92
CA VAL A 337 14.01 -9.35 2.55
C VAL A 337 14.48 -10.67 1.92
N ASP A 338 15.71 -11.10 2.19
CA ASP A 338 16.24 -12.35 1.63
C ASP A 338 15.50 -13.57 2.17
N ARG A 339 15.19 -13.59 3.48
CA ARG A 339 14.36 -14.64 4.10
C ARG A 339 12.94 -14.64 3.53
N LEU A 340 12.35 -13.44 3.33
CA LEU A 340 11.02 -13.29 2.73
C LEU A 340 11.00 -13.88 1.32
N LEU A 341 11.99 -13.55 0.49
CA LEU A 341 12.07 -14.04 -0.88
C LEU A 341 12.38 -15.55 -0.96
N GLU A 342 13.17 -16.09 -0.02
CA GLU A 342 13.37 -17.53 0.09
C GLU A 342 12.05 -18.23 0.42
N TRP A 343 11.27 -17.70 1.35
CA TRP A 343 9.95 -18.23 1.69
C TRP A 343 8.97 -18.13 0.51
N SER A 344 8.96 -16.99 -0.18
CA SER A 344 8.08 -16.76 -1.32
C SER A 344 8.33 -17.74 -2.47
N ARG A 345 9.55 -18.23 -2.68
CA ARG A 345 9.91 -19.18 -3.74
C ARG A 345 9.66 -20.66 -3.41
N ARG A 346 9.32 -21.02 -2.17
CA ARG A 346 9.16 -22.42 -1.74
C ARG A 346 7.95 -23.16 -2.33
N GLY A 347 7.11 -22.52 -3.08
CA GLY A 347 5.92 -23.12 -3.68
C GLY A 347 5.98 -23.29 -5.20
N THR A 348 7.05 -22.80 -5.86
CA THR A 348 7.25 -22.90 -7.33
C THR A 348 8.19 -24.03 -7.70
#